data_d8c087c306c43f290530ca11de987a46
#
_entry.id   d8c087c306c43f290530ca11de987a46
#
_cell.length_a   1.000
_cell.length_b   1.000
_cell.length_c   1.000
_cell.angle_alpha   90.00
_cell.angle_beta   90.00
_cell.angle_gamma   90.00
#
_symmetry.space_group_name_H-M   'P 1'
#
loop_
_entity.id
_entity.type
_entity.pdbx_description
1 polymer ?
#
loop_
_entity_poly.entity_id
_entity_poly.type
_entity_poly.pdbx_seq_one_letter_code
_entity_poly.pdbx_strand_id
1 'polypeptide(L)'
;LVSSETFINLIERKVDVAIRAGTLTDSSLRARPLFNSYRKIIASPDYLSRHGTPQDVASLKDHQCLGFTEPLSLNTWPVSCCDGQLLEVSCEISSNSGETIKQLCLAGNGIACLSDYMVNQEIASGEFVELLADKRLPVEMPFSAVYYSDRAVSTRIRAFIDFLSEHVKQLPKEL
;
A
#
# COMPACT_ATOMS: atom_id res chain seq x y z
N LEU A 1 10.58 -16.07 6.33
CA LEU A 1 9.82 -14.92 5.85
C LEU A 1 10.74 -13.70 5.78
N VAL A 2 10.72 -12.97 4.67
CA VAL A 2 11.42 -11.70 4.48
C VAL A 2 10.37 -10.69 4.03
N SER A 3 10.32 -9.51 4.66
CA SER A 3 9.48 -8.40 4.25
C SER A 3 10.38 -7.28 3.74
N SER A 4 10.04 -6.70 2.58
CA SER A 4 10.79 -5.62 1.93
C SER A 4 9.87 -4.89 0.96
N GLU A 5 9.95 -3.57 0.95
CA GLU A 5 9.26 -2.73 -0.04
C GLU A 5 10.01 -2.69 -1.39
N THR A 6 11.28 -3.11 -1.41
CA THR A 6 12.09 -3.14 -2.63
C THR A 6 11.94 -4.46 -3.38
N PHE A 7 12.11 -4.42 -4.70
CA PHE A 7 12.09 -5.62 -5.53
C PHE A 7 13.25 -6.54 -5.18
N ILE A 8 12.91 -7.75 -4.73
CA ILE A 8 13.89 -8.80 -4.44
C ILE A 8 13.97 -9.76 -5.65
N ASN A 9 15.20 -10.05 -6.11
CA ASN A 9 15.43 -11.11 -7.07
C ASN A 9 15.23 -12.46 -6.38
N LEU A 10 14.19 -13.20 -6.79
CA LEU A 10 13.83 -14.48 -6.16
C LEU A 10 14.92 -15.55 -6.31
N ILE A 11 15.66 -15.56 -7.43
CA ILE A 11 16.71 -16.55 -7.68
C ILE A 11 17.87 -16.30 -6.73
N GLU A 12 18.40 -15.08 -6.68
CA GLU A 12 19.55 -14.72 -5.84
C GLU A 12 19.28 -14.96 -4.36
N ARG A 13 18.05 -14.72 -3.92
CA ARG A 13 17.64 -14.88 -2.53
C ARG A 13 17.09 -16.28 -2.20
N LYS A 14 17.06 -17.20 -3.18
CA LYS A 14 16.53 -18.58 -3.02
C LYS A 14 15.10 -18.58 -2.44
N VAL A 15 14.27 -17.66 -2.92
CA VAL A 15 12.86 -17.53 -2.50
C VAL A 15 12.00 -18.36 -3.44
N ASP A 16 11.19 -19.26 -2.92
CA ASP A 16 10.29 -20.12 -3.70
C ASP A 16 9.03 -19.37 -4.17
N VAL A 17 8.48 -18.51 -3.33
CA VAL A 17 7.27 -17.70 -3.59
C VAL A 17 7.46 -16.32 -2.99
N ALA A 18 7.10 -15.27 -3.74
CA ALA A 18 6.99 -13.93 -3.20
C ALA A 18 5.57 -13.38 -3.40
N ILE A 19 5.09 -12.60 -2.44
CA ILE A 19 3.89 -11.78 -2.62
C ILE A 19 4.36 -10.42 -3.13
N ARG A 20 3.83 -10.01 -4.28
CA ARG A 20 4.19 -8.73 -4.91
C ARG A 20 2.97 -7.85 -5.06
N ALA A 21 3.14 -6.58 -4.69
CA ALA A 21 2.21 -5.50 -4.96
C ALA A 21 2.56 -4.81 -6.30
N GLY A 22 1.55 -4.35 -7.01
CA GLY A 22 1.69 -3.62 -8.27
C GLY A 22 1.73 -4.51 -9.51
N THR A 23 1.90 -3.88 -10.66
CA THR A 23 1.94 -4.54 -11.96
C THR A 23 3.24 -5.30 -12.15
N LEU A 24 3.13 -6.53 -12.65
CA LEU A 24 4.28 -7.40 -12.91
C LEU A 24 4.79 -7.17 -14.33
N THR A 25 6.06 -6.83 -14.45
CA THR A 25 6.72 -6.58 -15.75
C THR A 25 7.63 -7.73 -16.19
N ASP A 26 7.98 -8.64 -15.26
CA ASP A 26 8.89 -9.74 -15.54
C ASP A 26 8.15 -10.96 -16.08
N SER A 27 8.36 -11.29 -17.37
CA SER A 27 7.73 -12.40 -18.08
C SER A 27 8.29 -13.79 -17.67
N SER A 28 9.41 -13.85 -16.95
CA SER A 28 10.00 -15.12 -16.47
C SER A 28 9.27 -15.69 -15.25
N LEU A 29 8.45 -14.85 -14.60
CA LEU A 29 7.68 -15.22 -13.43
C LEU A 29 6.25 -15.62 -13.79
N ARG A 30 5.76 -16.65 -13.14
CA ARG A 30 4.31 -16.91 -13.08
C ARG A 30 3.68 -16.15 -11.94
N ALA A 31 2.49 -15.62 -12.17
CA ALA A 31 1.74 -14.89 -11.18
C ALA A 31 0.38 -15.53 -10.93
N ARG A 32 0.01 -15.66 -9.67
CA ARG A 32 -1.34 -15.98 -9.22
C ARG A 32 -1.93 -14.76 -8.54
N PRO A 33 -2.96 -14.10 -9.11
CA PRO A 33 -3.63 -12.99 -8.44
C PRO A 33 -4.21 -13.44 -7.10
N LEU A 34 -4.05 -12.60 -6.06
CA LEU A 34 -4.58 -12.83 -4.73
C LEU A 34 -5.74 -11.89 -4.43
N PHE A 35 -5.49 -10.59 -4.42
CA PHE A 35 -6.48 -9.54 -4.16
C PHE A 35 -6.01 -8.20 -4.75
N ASN A 36 -6.95 -7.26 -4.85
CA ASN A 36 -6.65 -5.86 -5.13
C ASN A 36 -6.74 -5.06 -3.83
N SER A 37 -5.83 -4.12 -3.65
CA SER A 37 -5.83 -3.14 -2.58
C SER A 37 -6.02 -1.75 -3.17
N TYR A 38 -6.57 -0.85 -2.37
CA TYR A 38 -6.69 0.57 -2.68
C TYR A 38 -5.96 1.36 -1.63
N ARG A 39 -5.37 2.49 -2.03
CA ARG A 39 -4.68 3.34 -1.07
C ARG A 39 -5.63 4.38 -0.53
N LYS A 40 -5.53 4.65 0.77
CA LYS A 40 -6.31 5.63 1.52
C LYS A 40 -5.42 6.72 2.05
N ILE A 41 -5.87 7.96 1.99
CA ILE A 41 -5.21 9.10 2.61
C ILE A 41 -5.76 9.20 4.03
N ILE A 42 -4.89 9.20 5.02
CA ILE A 42 -5.25 9.09 6.43
C ILE A 42 -4.46 10.05 7.30
N ALA A 43 -5.05 10.44 8.41
CA ALA A 43 -4.37 11.12 9.51
C ALA A 43 -4.98 10.71 10.85
N SER A 44 -4.23 10.87 11.93
CA SER A 44 -4.79 10.69 13.27
C SER A 44 -5.66 11.90 13.67
N PRO A 45 -6.69 11.71 14.51
CA PRO A 45 -7.48 12.81 15.05
C PRO A 45 -6.63 13.85 15.79
N ASP A 46 -5.57 13.42 16.44
CA ASP A 46 -4.64 14.31 17.16
C ASP A 46 -3.92 15.27 16.19
N TYR A 47 -3.42 14.77 15.06
CA TYR A 47 -2.83 15.60 14.03
C TYR A 47 -3.84 16.63 13.50
N LEU A 48 -5.05 16.17 13.15
CA LEU A 48 -6.09 17.03 12.59
C LEU A 48 -6.57 18.11 13.57
N SER A 49 -6.60 17.81 14.88
CA SER A 49 -6.98 18.79 15.90
C SER A 49 -5.99 19.95 15.99
N ARG A 50 -4.71 19.72 15.69
CA ARG A 50 -3.63 20.72 15.76
C ARG A 50 -3.43 21.49 14.46
N HIS A 51 -3.66 20.84 13.31
CA HIS A 51 -3.29 21.37 11.99
C HIS A 51 -4.50 21.62 11.08
N GLY A 52 -5.71 21.24 11.52
CA GLY A 52 -6.91 21.30 10.70
C GLY A 52 -7.04 20.09 9.77
N THR A 53 -8.21 19.99 9.12
CA THR A 53 -8.51 18.91 8.15
C THR A 53 -8.43 19.49 6.74
N PRO A 54 -7.63 18.92 5.83
CA PRO A 54 -7.59 19.40 4.45
C PRO A 54 -8.96 19.22 3.78
N GLN A 55 -9.47 20.29 3.17
CA GLN A 55 -10.78 20.30 2.55
C GLN A 55 -10.74 19.90 1.07
N ASP A 56 -9.59 20.02 0.45
CA ASP A 56 -9.33 19.68 -0.95
C ASP A 56 -7.91 19.18 -1.17
N VAL A 57 -7.64 18.73 -2.38
CA VAL A 57 -6.33 18.18 -2.76
C VAL A 57 -5.24 19.25 -2.69
N ALA A 58 -5.58 20.52 -3.00
CA ALA A 58 -4.60 21.61 -3.03
C ALA A 58 -4.10 21.97 -1.63
N SER A 59 -4.93 21.82 -0.60
CA SER A 59 -4.57 22.11 0.79
C SER A 59 -3.61 21.09 1.40
N LEU A 60 -3.42 19.91 0.77
CA LEU A 60 -2.41 18.94 1.23
C LEU A 60 -0.98 19.51 1.25
N LYS A 61 -0.67 20.48 0.40
CA LYS A 61 0.64 21.18 0.38
C LYS A 61 0.96 21.93 1.68
N ASP A 62 -0.05 22.30 2.45
CA ASP A 62 0.08 23.05 3.69
C ASP A 62 0.18 22.12 4.91
N HIS A 63 0.15 20.80 4.67
CA HIS A 63 0.24 19.77 5.68
C HIS A 63 1.56 18.99 5.60
N GLN A 64 2.01 18.48 6.75
CA GLN A 64 3.12 17.52 6.81
C GLN A 64 2.66 16.20 6.20
N CYS A 65 3.26 15.80 5.08
CA CYS A 65 3.02 14.51 4.44
C CYS A 65 4.13 13.51 4.77
N LEU A 66 3.73 12.28 5.08
CA LEU A 66 4.60 11.15 5.35
C LEU A 66 4.66 10.25 4.11
N GLY A 67 5.86 9.85 3.70
CA GLY A 67 6.03 9.10 2.47
C GLY A 67 7.09 8.02 2.52
N PHE A 68 7.29 7.42 1.35
CA PHE A 68 8.25 6.34 1.16
C PHE A 68 9.58 6.88 0.62
N THR A 69 10.69 6.31 1.14
CA THR A 69 12.01 6.54 0.53
C THR A 69 12.14 5.77 -0.78
N GLU A 70 11.58 4.55 -0.83
CA GLU A 70 11.55 3.67 -2.00
C GLU A 70 10.38 2.67 -1.89
N PRO A 71 9.70 2.33 -2.99
CA PRO A 71 9.77 2.96 -4.31
C PRO A 71 9.03 4.31 -4.32
N LEU A 72 9.61 5.32 -4.97
CA LEU A 72 9.06 6.69 -5.02
C LEU A 72 7.63 6.75 -5.63
N SER A 73 7.26 5.77 -6.46
CA SER A 73 5.90 5.67 -7.01
C SER A 73 4.80 5.55 -5.95
N LEU A 74 5.13 5.15 -4.72
CA LEU A 74 4.18 5.14 -3.61
C LEU A 74 3.86 6.54 -3.08
N ASN A 75 4.65 7.57 -3.45
CA ASN A 75 4.37 8.96 -3.13
C ASN A 75 3.47 9.64 -4.16
N THR A 76 3.05 8.93 -5.20
CA THR A 76 1.99 9.35 -6.12
C THR A 76 0.65 8.93 -5.54
N TRP A 77 -0.10 9.87 -4.97
CA TRP A 77 -1.34 9.57 -4.26
C TRP A 77 -2.54 9.46 -5.19
N PRO A 78 -3.58 8.67 -4.87
CA PRO A 78 -4.73 8.41 -5.74
C PRO A 78 -5.77 9.53 -5.70
N VAL A 79 -5.34 10.76 -5.84
CA VAL A 79 -6.18 11.95 -5.98
C VAL A 79 -5.66 12.77 -7.15
N SER A 80 -6.55 13.53 -7.81
CA SER A 80 -6.18 14.29 -9.00
C SER A 80 -5.83 15.73 -8.64
N CYS A 81 -4.72 16.21 -9.21
CA CYS A 81 -4.43 17.62 -9.31
C CYS A 81 -5.33 18.31 -10.35
N CYS A 82 -5.23 19.63 -10.44
CA CYS A 82 -6.05 20.45 -11.35
C CYS A 82 -5.91 20.10 -12.84
N ASP A 83 -4.82 19.44 -13.23
CA ASP A 83 -4.51 19.00 -14.60
C ASP A 83 -4.96 17.56 -14.93
N GLY A 84 -5.64 16.89 -14.00
CA GLY A 84 -6.09 15.51 -14.16
C GLY A 84 -5.03 14.45 -13.89
N GLN A 85 -3.80 14.83 -13.54
CA GLN A 85 -2.75 13.89 -13.14
C GLN A 85 -2.89 13.51 -11.66
N LEU A 86 -2.34 12.35 -11.30
CA LEU A 86 -2.24 11.94 -9.90
C LEU A 86 -1.29 12.87 -9.14
N LEU A 87 -1.59 13.11 -7.88
CA LEU A 87 -0.79 13.98 -7.02
C LEU A 87 0.53 13.32 -6.65
N GLU A 88 1.65 13.91 -7.05
CA GLU A 88 2.96 13.60 -6.50
C GLU A 88 3.18 14.43 -5.23
N VAL A 89 3.40 13.75 -4.11
CA VAL A 89 3.57 14.37 -2.81
C VAL A 89 5.03 14.41 -2.42
N SER A 90 5.51 15.61 -2.09
CA SER A 90 6.83 15.78 -1.46
C SER A 90 6.70 15.52 0.03
N CYS A 91 7.50 14.60 0.55
CA CYS A 91 7.47 14.18 1.95
C CYS A 91 8.80 14.54 2.64
N GLU A 92 8.75 15.34 3.70
CA GLU A 92 9.93 15.67 4.51
C GLU A 92 10.32 14.50 5.43
N ILE A 93 9.31 13.76 5.90
CA ILE A 93 9.52 12.55 6.69
C ILE A 93 9.19 11.34 5.82
N SER A 94 10.14 10.45 5.65
CA SER A 94 9.97 9.26 4.83
C SER A 94 10.63 8.03 5.44
N SER A 95 10.10 6.85 5.09
CA SER A 95 10.61 5.55 5.52
C SER A 95 10.53 4.54 4.38
N ASN A 96 11.34 3.51 4.44
CA ASN A 96 11.23 2.34 3.57
C ASN A 96 10.26 1.27 4.09
N SER A 97 9.45 1.60 5.09
CA SER A 97 8.51 0.67 5.73
C SER A 97 7.15 1.32 5.90
N GLY A 98 6.12 0.73 5.27
CA GLY A 98 4.73 1.16 5.43
C GLY A 98 4.25 1.10 6.87
N GLU A 99 4.70 0.10 7.64
CA GLU A 99 4.36 0.01 9.06
C GLU A 99 4.96 1.16 9.86
N THR A 100 6.21 1.57 9.59
CA THR A 100 6.81 2.74 10.23
C THR A 100 6.03 4.01 9.90
N ILE A 101 5.63 4.21 8.64
CA ILE A 101 4.80 5.35 8.23
C ILE A 101 3.46 5.33 8.96
N LYS A 102 2.82 4.16 9.10
CA LYS A 102 1.58 3.97 9.85
C LYS A 102 1.74 4.43 11.30
N GLN A 103 2.78 3.97 11.97
CA GLN A 103 3.06 4.34 13.37
C GLN A 103 3.36 5.84 13.54
N LEU A 104 4.12 6.44 12.62
CA LEU A 104 4.35 7.88 12.60
C LEU A 104 3.04 8.67 12.43
N CYS A 105 2.15 8.21 11.56
CA CYS A 105 0.85 8.82 11.33
C CYS A 105 -0.07 8.71 12.57
N LEU A 106 -0.12 7.54 13.23
CA LEU A 106 -0.82 7.33 14.49
C LEU A 106 -0.32 8.26 15.59
N ALA A 107 1.00 8.46 15.65
CA ALA A 107 1.63 9.37 16.61
C ALA A 107 1.43 10.88 16.27
N GLY A 108 0.62 11.21 15.27
CA GLY A 108 0.28 12.58 14.94
C GLY A 108 1.36 13.37 14.23
N ASN A 109 2.24 12.71 13.47
CA ASN A 109 3.35 13.38 12.77
C ASN A 109 2.98 13.83 11.34
N GLY A 110 1.78 13.53 10.84
CA GLY A 110 1.40 13.98 9.50
C GLY A 110 0.28 13.16 8.87
N ILE A 111 0.06 13.42 7.59
CA ILE A 111 -0.88 12.73 6.70
C ILE A 111 -0.09 11.67 5.92
N ALA A 112 -0.66 10.47 5.78
CA ALA A 112 -0.06 9.37 5.02
C ALA A 112 -1.02 8.82 3.97
N CYS A 113 -0.47 8.16 2.94
CA CYS A 113 -1.25 7.39 1.99
C CYS A 113 -0.79 5.92 2.02
N LEU A 114 -1.62 5.05 2.60
CA LEU A 114 -1.33 3.65 2.82
C LEU A 114 -2.41 2.74 2.23
N SER A 115 -2.07 1.47 2.06
CA SER A 115 -3.00 0.44 1.58
C SER A 115 -4.14 0.21 2.58
N ASP A 116 -5.34 0.02 2.08
CA ASP A 116 -6.57 -0.19 2.84
C ASP A 116 -6.45 -1.33 3.87
N TYR A 117 -5.86 -2.48 3.48
CA TYR A 117 -5.66 -3.62 4.39
C TYR A 117 -4.77 -3.29 5.59
N MET A 118 -3.95 -2.23 5.51
CA MET A 118 -3.08 -1.79 6.61
C MET A 118 -3.80 -0.89 7.60
N VAL A 119 -4.87 -0.18 7.18
CA VAL A 119 -5.43 0.94 7.93
C VAL A 119 -6.94 0.86 8.20
N ASN A 120 -7.63 -0.11 7.57
CA ASN A 120 -9.10 -0.25 7.72
C ASN A 120 -9.51 -0.47 9.17
N GLN A 121 -8.74 -1.21 9.94
CA GLN A 121 -9.04 -1.48 11.34
C GLN A 121 -8.97 -0.20 12.18
N GLU A 122 -7.94 0.62 11.98
CA GLU A 122 -7.75 1.88 12.68
C GLU A 122 -8.74 2.96 12.22
N ILE A 123 -9.19 2.91 10.97
CA ILE A 123 -10.29 3.76 10.51
C ILE A 123 -11.58 3.36 11.22
N ALA A 124 -11.87 2.06 11.30
CA ALA A 124 -13.08 1.55 11.95
C ALA A 124 -13.08 1.83 13.47
N SER A 125 -11.94 1.80 14.13
CA SER A 125 -11.79 2.13 15.55
C SER A 125 -11.76 3.63 15.83
N GLY A 126 -11.60 4.49 14.79
CA GLY A 126 -11.48 5.94 14.92
C GLY A 126 -10.08 6.44 15.28
N GLU A 127 -9.07 5.57 15.25
CA GLU A 127 -7.67 5.95 15.43
C GLU A 127 -7.11 6.67 14.20
N PHE A 128 -7.70 6.41 13.02
CA PHE A 128 -7.50 7.18 11.80
C PHE A 128 -8.79 7.79 11.29
N VAL A 129 -8.64 8.94 10.65
CA VAL A 129 -9.66 9.57 9.81
C VAL A 129 -9.24 9.43 8.36
N GLU A 130 -10.10 8.86 7.50
CA GLU A 130 -9.89 8.86 6.05
C GLU A 130 -10.17 10.26 5.51
N LEU A 131 -9.23 10.80 4.74
CA LEU A 131 -9.27 12.15 4.17
C LEU A 131 -9.56 12.07 2.68
N LEU A 132 -10.31 13.06 2.17
CA LEU A 132 -10.58 13.22 0.73
C LEU A 132 -11.14 11.96 0.07
N ALA A 133 -11.93 11.17 0.80
CA ALA A 133 -12.48 9.90 0.31
C ALA A 133 -13.34 10.09 -0.95
N ASP A 134 -14.07 11.21 -1.04
CA ASP A 134 -14.88 11.60 -2.19
C ASP A 134 -14.07 12.06 -3.42
N LYS A 135 -12.78 12.36 -3.24
CA LYS A 135 -11.84 12.76 -4.29
C LYS A 135 -10.92 11.63 -4.73
N ARG A 136 -10.96 10.51 -4.02
CA ARG A 136 -10.09 9.37 -4.31
C ARG A 136 -10.44 8.73 -5.65
N LEU A 137 -9.41 8.56 -6.48
CA LEU A 137 -9.52 7.83 -7.74
C LEU A 137 -9.38 6.32 -7.50
N PRO A 138 -10.07 5.47 -8.27
CA PRO A 138 -10.05 4.02 -8.12
C PRO A 138 -8.75 3.41 -8.70
N VAL A 139 -7.61 3.84 -8.15
CA VAL A 139 -6.29 3.30 -8.54
C VAL A 139 -6.05 2.00 -7.79
N GLU A 140 -6.18 0.89 -8.49
CA GLU A 140 -5.96 -0.45 -7.93
C GLU A 140 -4.48 -0.75 -7.78
N MET A 141 -4.14 -1.42 -6.69
CA MET A 141 -2.84 -2.04 -6.48
C MET A 141 -3.03 -3.56 -6.35
N PRO A 142 -2.82 -4.32 -7.45
CA PRO A 142 -2.97 -5.76 -7.42
C PRO A 142 -1.88 -6.42 -6.59
N PHE A 143 -2.26 -7.41 -5.79
CA PHE A 143 -1.34 -8.30 -5.08
C PHE A 143 -1.35 -9.67 -5.72
N SER A 144 -0.18 -10.21 -6.01
CA SER A 144 -0.02 -11.51 -6.64
C SER A 144 1.06 -12.34 -5.95
N ALA A 145 0.81 -13.65 -5.86
CA ALA A 145 1.86 -14.62 -5.55
C ALA A 145 2.66 -14.89 -6.83
N VAL A 146 3.97 -14.66 -6.79
CA VAL A 146 4.87 -14.86 -7.93
C VAL A 146 5.91 -15.93 -7.63
N TYR A 147 6.25 -16.73 -8.65
CA TYR A 147 7.17 -17.84 -8.57
C TYR A 147 7.76 -18.17 -9.95
N TYR A 148 8.89 -18.87 -10.00
CA TYR A 148 9.50 -19.27 -11.26
C TYR A 148 8.77 -20.45 -11.93
N SER A 149 8.62 -20.38 -13.26
CA SER A 149 7.91 -21.39 -14.05
C SER A 149 8.74 -22.64 -14.36
N ASP A 150 10.08 -22.54 -14.41
CA ASP A 150 10.97 -23.57 -14.94
C ASP A 150 11.28 -24.70 -13.95
N ARG A 151 10.97 -24.52 -12.70
CA ARG A 151 10.98 -25.63 -11.75
C ARG A 151 9.58 -26.23 -11.71
N ALA A 152 9.50 -27.54 -11.92
CA ALA A 152 8.26 -28.27 -11.65
C ALA A 152 7.74 -27.78 -10.31
N VAL A 153 6.68 -26.95 -10.35
CA VAL A 153 6.12 -26.28 -9.16
C VAL A 153 5.83 -27.39 -8.16
N SER A 154 6.64 -27.47 -7.10
CA SER A 154 6.51 -28.56 -6.14
C SER A 154 5.09 -28.55 -5.57
N THR A 155 4.56 -29.71 -5.24
CA THR A 155 3.24 -29.85 -4.61
C THR A 155 3.10 -28.92 -3.40
N ARG A 156 4.19 -28.67 -2.67
CA ARG A 156 4.24 -27.75 -1.52
C ARG A 156 3.98 -26.30 -1.91
N ILE A 157 4.63 -25.81 -2.97
CA ILE A 157 4.44 -24.43 -3.46
C ILE A 157 3.00 -24.25 -3.94
N ARG A 158 2.48 -25.21 -4.69
CA ARG A 158 1.09 -25.17 -5.17
C ARG A 158 0.10 -25.15 -4.00
N ALA A 159 0.24 -26.06 -3.04
CA ALA A 159 -0.62 -26.11 -1.87
C ALA A 159 -0.56 -24.80 -1.06
N PHE A 160 0.63 -24.19 -0.93
CA PHE A 160 0.79 -22.92 -0.24
C PHE A 160 0.07 -21.77 -0.97
N ILE A 161 0.21 -21.69 -2.30
CA ILE A 161 -0.45 -20.66 -3.11
C ILE A 161 -1.97 -20.83 -3.09
N ASP A 162 -2.47 -22.06 -3.19
CA ASP A 162 -3.90 -22.35 -3.11
C ASP A 162 -4.46 -21.97 -1.74
N PHE A 163 -3.77 -22.35 -0.67
CA PHE A 163 -4.10 -21.94 0.70
C PHE A 163 -4.17 -20.41 0.85
N LEU A 164 -3.15 -19.67 0.38
CA LEU A 164 -3.16 -18.21 0.42
C LEU A 164 -4.36 -17.63 -0.36
N SER A 165 -4.59 -18.14 -1.59
CA SER A 165 -5.68 -17.67 -2.43
C SER A 165 -7.06 -17.87 -1.81
N GLU A 166 -7.26 -18.95 -1.06
CA GLU A 166 -8.51 -19.22 -0.35
C GLU A 166 -8.67 -18.32 0.88
N HIS A 167 -7.60 -18.19 1.68
CA HIS A 167 -7.66 -17.40 2.91
C HIS A 167 -7.84 -15.91 2.65
N VAL A 168 -7.16 -15.37 1.63
CA VAL A 168 -7.30 -13.97 1.26
C VAL A 168 -8.72 -13.62 0.80
N LYS A 169 -9.45 -14.57 0.17
CA LYS A 169 -10.85 -14.37 -0.22
C LYS A 169 -11.80 -14.28 0.97
N GLN A 170 -11.38 -14.81 2.12
CA GLN A 170 -12.16 -14.81 3.37
C GLN A 170 -11.88 -13.56 4.22
N LEU A 171 -10.83 -12.79 3.89
CA LEU A 171 -10.60 -11.50 4.55
C LEU A 171 -11.77 -10.55 4.20
N PRO A 172 -12.27 -9.77 5.16
CA PRO A 172 -13.32 -8.80 4.91
C PRO A 172 -12.91 -7.89 3.75
N LYS A 173 -13.70 -7.88 2.68
CA LYS A 173 -13.46 -7.02 1.50
C LYS A 173 -13.83 -5.57 1.75
N GLU A 174 -14.54 -5.31 2.85
CA GLU A 174 -15.04 -4.00 3.25
C GLU A 174 -14.93 -3.86 4.78
N LEU A 175 -14.18 -2.92 5.19
CA LEU A 175 -14.44 -2.10 6.38
C LEU A 175 -14.24 -0.67 5.96
#